data_f815b72bb6be5c94aaccf0b5c4e7ddf7
#
_entry.id   f815b72bb6be5c94aaccf0b5c4e7ddf7
#
_cell.length_a   1.000
_cell.length_b   1.000
_cell.length_c   1.000
_cell.angle_alpha   90.00
_cell.angle_beta   90.00
_cell.angle_gamma   90.00
#
_symmetry.space_group_name_H-M   'P 1'
#
loop_
_entity.id
_entity.type
_entity.pdbx_description
1 polymer ?
#
loop_
_entity_poly.entity_id
_entity_poly.type
_entity_poly.pdbx_seq_one_letter_code
_entity_poly.pdbx_strand_id
1 'polypeptide(L)'
;IFYAPMYVAIEEGYFEEEGIDLELVCGFGADKTMTAVISGEADIGFMGSEASIYTYAEGATDYVVNFAQLTQRAGNFLVAREEMPDFTWDDLKGHLVLGGRKGGMPEMVFEYILKENGIDPETDLEINQNIDFGSTAAAFAEGQGDFTVEKDITLHPYNNYHI
;
A
#
# COMPACT_ATOMS: atom_id res chain seq x y z
N ILE A 1 -3.14 -10.35 -0.61
CA ILE A 1 -2.21 -11.20 -1.40
C ILE A 1 -0.79 -11.15 -0.83
N PHE A 2 -0.22 -9.98 -0.52
CA PHE A 2 1.15 -9.87 0.02
C PHE A 2 1.38 -10.67 1.30
N TYR A 3 0.35 -10.80 2.12
CA TYR A 3 0.39 -11.50 3.40
C TYR A 3 -0.02 -12.98 3.29
N ALA A 4 -0.35 -13.47 2.09
CA ALA A 4 -0.81 -14.85 1.91
C ALA A 4 0.17 -15.90 2.48
N PRO A 5 1.50 -15.77 2.29
CA PRO A 5 2.44 -16.75 2.87
C PRO A 5 2.34 -16.85 4.41
N MET A 6 2.10 -15.72 5.09
CA MET A 6 1.93 -15.69 6.54
C MET A 6 0.64 -16.42 6.96
N TYR A 7 -0.48 -16.15 6.27
CA TYR A 7 -1.74 -16.85 6.57
C TYR A 7 -1.66 -18.35 6.29
N VAL A 8 -0.97 -18.75 5.21
CA VAL A 8 -0.70 -20.18 4.94
C VAL A 8 0.13 -20.78 6.06
N ALA A 9 1.17 -20.09 6.53
CA ALA A 9 1.99 -20.61 7.63
C ALA A 9 1.21 -20.78 8.95
N ILE A 10 0.21 -19.92 9.20
CA ILE A 10 -0.70 -20.05 10.34
C ILE A 10 -1.60 -21.26 10.15
N GLU A 11 -2.28 -21.38 9.02
CA GLU A 11 -3.23 -22.46 8.75
C GLU A 11 -2.56 -23.84 8.72
N GLU A 12 -1.31 -23.93 8.25
CA GLU A 12 -0.53 -25.17 8.20
C GLU A 12 0.17 -25.48 9.54
N GLY A 13 0.08 -24.61 10.55
CA GLY A 13 0.65 -24.83 11.87
C GLY A 13 2.17 -24.66 11.95
N TYR A 14 2.81 -23.98 11.00
CA TYR A 14 4.27 -23.86 10.96
C TYR A 14 4.85 -23.05 12.13
N PHE A 15 4.07 -22.13 12.70
CA PHE A 15 4.49 -21.38 13.87
C PHE A 15 4.52 -22.26 15.13
N GLU A 16 3.51 -23.11 15.30
CA GLU A 16 3.43 -24.06 16.41
C GLU A 16 4.53 -25.12 16.32
N GLU A 17 4.87 -25.59 15.09
CA GLU A 17 5.99 -26.54 14.87
C GLU A 17 7.32 -25.96 15.33
N GLU A 18 7.51 -24.65 15.18
CA GLU A 18 8.71 -23.92 15.66
C GLU A 18 8.59 -23.47 17.12
N GLY A 19 7.51 -23.83 17.81
CA GLY A 19 7.27 -23.49 19.21
C GLY A 19 6.86 -22.05 19.44
N ILE A 20 6.32 -21.38 18.44
CA ILE A 20 5.84 -20.00 18.48
C ILE A 20 4.33 -20.01 18.69
N ASP A 21 3.88 -19.40 19.81
CA ASP A 21 2.48 -19.08 20.05
C ASP A 21 2.20 -17.69 19.45
N LEU A 22 1.59 -17.67 18.26
CA LEU A 22 1.42 -16.45 17.47
C LEU A 22 0.08 -15.78 17.74
N GLU A 23 0.11 -14.56 18.25
CA GLU A 23 -1.03 -13.65 18.22
C GLU A 23 -0.92 -12.68 17.05
N LEU A 24 -1.80 -12.80 16.06
CA LEU A 24 -1.81 -11.93 14.88
C LEU A 24 -2.81 -10.79 15.05
N VAL A 25 -2.30 -9.56 15.04
CA VAL A 25 -3.10 -8.32 15.10
C VAL A 25 -2.96 -7.52 13.81
N CYS A 26 -4.08 -7.10 13.22
CA CYS A 26 -4.06 -6.25 12.03
C CYS A 26 -3.93 -4.77 12.42
N GLY A 27 -2.82 -4.13 12.03
CA GLY A 27 -2.55 -2.72 12.32
C GLY A 27 -3.26 -1.72 11.38
N PHE A 28 -3.85 -2.17 10.26
CA PHE A 28 -4.50 -1.33 9.25
C PHE A 28 -3.64 -0.19 8.67
N GLY A 29 -2.32 -0.36 8.65
CA GLY A 29 -1.37 0.56 8.04
C GLY A 29 0.02 0.46 8.64
N ALA A 30 1.04 0.78 7.84
CA ALA A 30 2.43 0.66 8.24
C ALA A 30 2.79 1.58 9.42
N ASP A 31 2.22 2.77 9.49
CA ASP A 31 2.39 3.73 10.58
C ASP A 31 1.89 3.18 11.93
N LYS A 32 0.71 2.56 11.94
CA LYS A 32 0.15 1.95 13.16
C LYS A 32 0.93 0.72 13.58
N THR A 33 1.33 -0.12 12.61
CA THR A 33 2.19 -1.28 12.87
C THR A 33 3.55 -0.85 13.42
N MET A 34 4.16 0.19 12.84
CA MET A 34 5.41 0.75 13.35
C MET A 34 5.26 1.27 14.78
N THR A 35 4.19 2.00 15.06
CA THR A 35 3.89 2.49 16.41
C THR A 35 3.77 1.34 17.41
N ALA A 36 3.05 0.28 17.07
CA ALA A 36 2.89 -0.89 17.94
C ALA A 36 4.24 -1.56 18.27
N VAL A 37 5.15 -1.66 17.27
CA VAL A 37 6.48 -2.23 17.51
C VAL A 37 7.34 -1.31 18.39
N ILE A 38 7.35 0.00 18.11
CA ILE A 38 8.16 0.95 18.90
C ILE A 38 7.63 1.08 20.32
N SER A 39 6.31 1.03 20.54
CA SER A 39 5.71 1.08 21.88
C SER A 39 5.87 -0.23 22.68
N GLY A 40 6.30 -1.32 22.03
CA GLY A 40 6.39 -2.65 22.65
C GLY A 40 5.05 -3.39 22.75
N GLU A 41 4.01 -2.92 22.04
CA GLU A 41 2.72 -3.62 21.92
C GLU A 41 2.79 -4.80 20.94
N ALA A 42 3.78 -4.80 20.05
CA ALA A 42 4.07 -5.90 19.14
C ALA A 42 5.57 -6.19 19.10
N ASP A 43 5.94 -7.47 19.13
CA ASP A 43 7.34 -7.91 19.06
C ASP A 43 7.90 -7.80 17.64
N ILE A 44 7.05 -8.03 16.62
CA ILE A 44 7.42 -8.02 15.21
C ILE A 44 6.34 -7.31 14.41
N GLY A 45 6.74 -6.45 13.46
CA GLY A 45 5.86 -5.79 12.51
C GLY A 45 6.07 -6.31 11.09
N PHE A 46 4.98 -6.67 10.40
CA PHE A 46 4.99 -6.96 8.98
C PHE A 46 4.39 -5.78 8.22
N MET A 47 5.25 -4.98 7.60
CA MET A 47 4.89 -3.72 6.92
C MET A 47 5.89 -3.39 5.82
N GLY A 48 5.62 -2.34 5.06
CA GLY A 48 6.58 -1.80 4.11
C GLY A 48 7.82 -1.24 4.81
N SER A 49 8.99 -1.45 4.23
CA SER A 49 10.28 -1.00 4.80
C SER A 49 10.41 0.52 4.88
N GLU A 50 9.60 1.27 4.11
CA GLU A 50 9.56 2.74 4.15
C GLU A 50 9.23 3.27 5.55
N ALA A 51 8.41 2.56 6.32
CA ALA A 51 8.06 2.97 7.69
C ALA A 51 9.30 3.07 8.59
N SER A 52 10.28 2.18 8.45
CA SER A 52 11.54 2.25 9.19
C SER A 52 12.41 3.42 8.74
N ILE A 53 12.38 3.76 7.45
CA ILE A 53 13.12 4.91 6.90
C ILE A 53 12.53 6.21 7.43
N TYR A 54 11.21 6.38 7.40
CA TYR A 54 10.53 7.57 7.94
C TYR A 54 10.83 7.76 9.43
N THR A 55 10.69 6.71 10.23
CA THR A 55 10.96 6.78 11.67
C THR A 55 12.39 7.19 11.96
N TYR A 56 13.36 6.66 11.22
CA TYR A 56 14.76 7.06 11.35
C TYR A 56 14.98 8.52 10.90
N ALA A 57 14.38 8.93 9.78
CA ALA A 57 14.52 10.29 9.25
C ALA A 57 13.88 11.35 10.16
N GLU A 58 12.84 11.01 10.89
CA GLU A 58 12.20 11.87 11.89
C GLU A 58 13.02 12.02 13.19
N GLY A 59 14.16 11.35 13.28
CA GLY A 59 15.09 11.49 14.40
C GLY A 59 14.76 10.60 15.59
N ALA A 60 14.02 9.52 15.41
CA ALA A 60 13.81 8.54 16.46
C ALA A 60 15.15 7.98 16.96
N THR A 61 15.32 7.94 18.27
CA THR A 61 16.51 7.36 18.91
C THR A 61 16.40 5.85 19.08
N ASP A 62 15.18 5.35 19.09
CA ASP A 62 14.84 3.92 19.05
C ASP A 62 14.15 3.64 17.72
N TYR A 63 14.68 2.72 16.95
CA TYR A 63 14.22 2.40 15.62
C TYR A 63 14.30 0.89 15.36
N VAL A 64 13.39 0.43 14.52
CA VAL A 64 13.29 -0.99 14.16
C VAL A 64 14.36 -1.39 13.16
N VAL A 65 14.69 -2.68 13.15
CA VAL A 65 15.61 -3.29 12.19
C VAL A 65 14.84 -4.22 11.26
N ASN A 66 14.96 -4.01 9.95
CA ASN A 66 14.43 -4.92 8.97
C ASN A 66 15.31 -6.17 8.90
N PHE A 67 14.77 -7.35 9.16
CA PHE A 67 15.53 -8.61 9.21
C PHE A 67 15.09 -9.64 8.17
N ALA A 68 13.89 -9.49 7.58
CA ALA A 68 13.38 -10.40 6.58
C ALA A 68 12.55 -9.66 5.52
N GLN A 69 12.64 -10.13 4.28
CA GLN A 69 11.82 -9.65 3.17
C GLN A 69 10.95 -10.79 2.65
N LEU A 70 9.62 -10.63 2.77
CA LEU A 70 8.64 -11.63 2.35
C LEU A 70 8.10 -11.39 0.95
N THR A 71 8.17 -10.16 0.44
CA THR A 71 7.73 -9.79 -0.90
C THR A 71 8.79 -8.97 -1.62
N GLN A 72 9.01 -9.24 -2.91
CA GLN A 72 10.01 -8.55 -3.71
C GLN A 72 9.42 -7.54 -4.68
N ARG A 73 8.12 -7.62 -4.98
CA ARG A 73 7.45 -6.74 -5.93
C ARG A 73 6.11 -6.29 -5.36
N ALA A 74 5.83 -5.00 -5.51
CA ALA A 74 4.49 -4.48 -5.27
C ALA A 74 3.54 -4.99 -6.37
N GLY A 75 2.34 -5.40 -5.98
CA GLY A 75 1.28 -5.81 -6.89
C GLY A 75 0.18 -4.74 -6.94
N ASN A 76 0.58 -3.49 -7.03
CA ASN A 76 -0.34 -2.38 -7.22
C ASN A 76 -0.36 -1.98 -8.68
N PHE A 77 -1.52 -1.59 -9.16
CA PHE A 77 -1.78 -1.18 -10.53
C PHE A 77 -2.47 0.18 -10.50
N LEU A 78 -2.16 1.00 -11.48
CA LEU A 78 -2.95 2.17 -11.81
C LEU A 78 -4.12 1.71 -12.68
N VAL A 79 -5.33 2.05 -12.27
CA VAL A 79 -6.55 1.59 -12.93
C VAL A 79 -7.38 2.78 -13.35
N ALA A 80 -7.82 2.79 -14.60
CA ALA A 80 -8.71 3.79 -15.18
C ALA A 80 -10.16 3.31 -15.17
N ARG A 81 -11.12 4.24 -15.29
CA ARG A 81 -12.54 3.92 -15.46
C ARG A 81 -12.87 3.41 -16.85
N GLU A 82 -12.11 3.85 -17.82
CA GLU A 82 -12.31 3.55 -19.23
C GLU A 82 -11.06 2.90 -19.80
N GLU A 83 -11.24 2.15 -20.89
CA GLU A 83 -10.14 1.55 -21.61
C GLU A 83 -9.25 2.63 -22.23
N MET A 84 -7.95 2.57 -21.97
CA MET A 84 -6.96 3.53 -22.46
C MET A 84 -5.81 2.78 -23.15
N PRO A 85 -6.00 2.26 -24.36
CA PRO A 85 -5.00 1.41 -25.05
C PRO A 85 -3.69 2.16 -25.35
N ASP A 86 -3.76 3.47 -25.49
CA ASP A 86 -2.61 4.33 -25.77
C ASP A 86 -2.18 5.16 -24.54
N PHE A 87 -2.47 4.68 -23.32
CA PHE A 87 -2.18 5.39 -22.08
C PHE A 87 -0.73 5.86 -22.00
N THR A 88 -0.59 7.11 -21.60
CA THR A 88 0.69 7.73 -21.22
C THR A 88 0.55 8.36 -19.84
N TRP A 89 1.65 8.54 -19.12
CA TRP A 89 1.60 9.19 -17.80
C TRP A 89 1.05 10.62 -17.84
N ASP A 90 1.20 11.31 -18.98
CA ASP A 90 0.65 12.66 -19.18
C ASP A 90 -0.89 12.71 -19.14
N ASP A 91 -1.55 11.58 -19.39
CA ASP A 91 -3.01 11.48 -19.31
C ASP A 91 -3.56 11.61 -17.89
N LEU A 92 -2.69 11.58 -16.89
CA LEU A 92 -3.09 11.82 -15.49
C LEU A 92 -3.20 13.31 -15.14
N LYS A 93 -2.65 14.21 -15.97
CA LYS A 93 -2.63 15.65 -15.68
C LYS A 93 -4.05 16.23 -15.66
N GLY A 94 -4.34 16.94 -14.56
CA GLY A 94 -5.66 17.54 -14.34
C GLY A 94 -6.73 16.58 -13.85
N HIS A 95 -6.41 15.32 -13.62
CA HIS A 95 -7.33 14.30 -13.13
C HIS A 95 -7.22 14.05 -11.64
N LEU A 96 -8.28 13.47 -11.06
CA LEU A 96 -8.33 13.01 -9.68
C LEU A 96 -7.95 11.53 -9.61
N VAL A 97 -6.88 11.23 -8.88
CA VAL A 97 -6.41 9.88 -8.62
C VAL A 97 -6.66 9.51 -7.15
N LEU A 98 -7.28 8.36 -6.91
CA LEU A 98 -7.31 7.76 -5.58
C LEU A 98 -5.97 7.05 -5.35
N GLY A 99 -4.99 7.79 -4.84
CA GLY A 99 -3.57 7.41 -4.85
C GLY A 99 -3.13 6.47 -3.73
N GLY A 100 -4.10 5.95 -2.95
CA GLY A 100 -3.80 5.19 -1.76
C GLY A 100 -3.60 6.08 -0.53
N ARG A 101 -3.22 5.48 0.59
CA ARG A 101 -3.08 6.19 1.85
C ARG A 101 -1.75 6.93 1.92
N LYS A 102 -1.77 8.17 2.41
CA LYS A 102 -0.57 8.99 2.62
C LYS A 102 0.48 8.26 3.46
N GLY A 103 1.72 8.22 2.96
CA GLY A 103 2.85 7.58 3.62
C GLY A 103 2.87 6.06 3.51
N GLY A 104 1.99 5.47 2.70
CA GLY A 104 2.05 4.05 2.36
C GLY A 104 2.89 3.78 1.11
N MET A 105 3.42 2.56 0.98
CA MET A 105 4.23 2.20 -0.18
C MET A 105 3.53 2.42 -1.53
N PRO A 106 2.23 2.11 -1.72
CA PRO A 106 1.57 2.32 -3.00
C PRO A 106 1.59 3.79 -3.45
N GLU A 107 1.32 4.70 -2.53
CA GLU A 107 1.32 6.14 -2.80
C GLU A 107 2.73 6.66 -3.07
N MET A 108 3.70 6.30 -2.24
CA MET A 108 5.09 6.70 -2.40
C MET A 108 5.68 6.24 -3.75
N VAL A 109 5.39 4.99 -4.15
CA VAL A 109 5.83 4.44 -5.44
C VAL A 109 5.13 5.15 -6.60
N PHE A 110 3.84 5.46 -6.46
CA PHE A 110 3.08 6.19 -7.46
C PHE A 110 3.66 7.60 -7.66
N GLU A 111 3.89 8.35 -6.60
CA GLU A 111 4.54 9.67 -6.69
C GLU A 111 5.94 9.61 -7.31
N TYR A 112 6.71 8.57 -6.95
CA TYR A 112 8.03 8.37 -7.56
C TYR A 112 7.92 8.16 -9.07
N ILE A 113 6.98 7.32 -9.52
CA ILE A 113 6.76 7.07 -10.95
C ILE A 113 6.33 8.36 -11.66
N LEU A 114 5.45 9.17 -11.06
CA LEU A 114 5.05 10.47 -11.63
C LEU A 114 6.26 11.37 -11.84
N LYS A 115 7.10 11.51 -10.81
CA LYS A 115 8.33 12.35 -10.87
C LYS A 115 9.31 11.85 -11.93
N GLU A 116 9.51 10.54 -12.07
CA GLU A 116 10.36 9.95 -13.11
C GLU A 116 9.83 10.20 -14.54
N ASN A 117 8.53 10.43 -14.68
CA ASN A 117 7.88 10.79 -15.94
C ASN A 117 7.69 12.32 -16.12
N GLY A 118 8.29 13.13 -15.26
CA GLY A 118 8.27 14.59 -15.37
C GLY A 118 6.94 15.22 -14.96
N ILE A 119 6.15 14.52 -14.14
CA ILE A 119 4.87 14.97 -13.60
C ILE A 119 5.06 15.35 -12.14
N ASP A 120 4.64 16.55 -11.79
CA ASP A 120 4.65 17.02 -10.41
C ASP A 120 3.37 16.55 -9.69
N PRO A 121 3.47 15.66 -8.69
CA PRO A 121 2.30 15.12 -8.00
C PRO A 121 1.54 16.18 -7.18
N GLU A 122 2.13 17.34 -6.91
CA GLU A 122 1.48 18.41 -6.14
C GLU A 122 0.72 19.42 -7.01
N THR A 123 1.11 19.55 -8.28
CA THR A 123 0.58 20.62 -9.16
C THR A 123 -0.07 20.11 -10.43
N ASP A 124 0.32 18.96 -10.95
CA ASP A 124 -0.15 18.49 -12.26
C ASP A 124 -1.44 17.66 -12.18
N LEU A 125 -1.74 17.07 -11.03
CA LEU A 125 -2.94 16.26 -10.79
C LEU A 125 -3.42 16.41 -9.34
N GLU A 126 -4.60 15.89 -9.03
CA GLU A 126 -5.09 15.79 -7.67
C GLU A 126 -4.97 14.35 -7.17
N ILE A 127 -4.25 14.14 -6.06
CA ILE A 127 -4.12 12.83 -5.42
C ILE A 127 -4.92 12.83 -4.12
N ASN A 128 -6.04 12.09 -4.08
CA ASN A 128 -6.80 11.91 -2.84
C ASN A 128 -6.18 10.78 -2.00
N GLN A 129 -5.66 11.15 -0.85
CA GLN A 129 -4.99 10.27 0.11
C GLN A 129 -5.79 10.12 1.42
N ASN A 130 -7.01 10.64 1.47
CA ASN A 130 -7.82 10.71 2.70
C ASN A 130 -8.80 9.54 2.85
N ILE A 131 -8.82 8.61 1.91
CA ILE A 131 -9.71 7.45 1.97
C ILE A 131 -9.02 6.35 2.79
N ASP A 132 -9.77 5.76 3.71
CA ASP A 132 -9.26 4.68 4.56
C ASP A 132 -8.78 3.49 3.73
N PHE A 133 -7.69 2.88 4.18
CA PHE A 133 -7.13 1.69 3.57
C PHE A 133 -8.18 0.56 3.50
N GLY A 134 -8.40 0.03 2.32
CA GLY A 134 -9.42 -0.99 2.05
C GLY A 134 -10.77 -0.44 1.59
N SER A 135 -10.99 0.88 1.62
CA SER A 135 -12.21 1.53 1.11
C SER A 135 -12.02 2.18 -0.25
N THR A 136 -10.79 2.27 -0.76
CA THR A 136 -10.45 2.98 -2.01
C THR A 136 -11.13 2.35 -3.22
N ALA A 137 -11.12 1.02 -3.33
CA ALA A 137 -11.78 0.30 -4.43
C ALA A 137 -13.31 0.54 -4.44
N ALA A 138 -13.95 0.54 -3.26
CA ALA A 138 -15.36 0.83 -3.14
C ALA A 138 -15.68 2.29 -3.54
N ALA A 139 -14.89 3.24 -3.06
CA ALA A 139 -15.03 4.66 -3.43
C ALA A 139 -14.86 4.87 -4.93
N PHE A 140 -13.88 4.19 -5.54
CA PHE A 140 -13.71 4.20 -6.99
C PHE A 140 -14.92 3.61 -7.70
N ALA A 141 -15.45 2.47 -7.26
CA ALA A 141 -16.65 1.85 -7.84
C ALA A 141 -17.88 2.74 -7.74
N GLU A 142 -17.99 3.53 -6.67
CA GLU A 142 -19.08 4.51 -6.47
C GLU A 142 -18.95 5.80 -7.29
N GLY A 143 -17.88 5.93 -8.07
CA GLY A 143 -17.70 7.05 -8.98
C GLY A 143 -16.71 8.12 -8.50
N GLN A 144 -16.00 7.92 -7.42
CA GLN A 144 -14.96 8.84 -6.98
C GLN A 144 -13.66 8.64 -7.76
N GLY A 145 -13.01 9.74 -8.15
CA GLY A 145 -11.76 9.76 -8.89
C GLY A 145 -11.88 9.26 -10.34
N ASP A 146 -10.95 9.62 -11.17
CA ASP A 146 -10.84 9.18 -12.57
C ASP A 146 -9.97 7.92 -12.66
N PHE A 147 -8.98 7.84 -11.76
CA PHE A 147 -8.05 6.72 -11.63
C PHE A 147 -7.95 6.28 -10.17
N THR A 148 -7.48 5.06 -9.96
CA THR A 148 -7.14 4.55 -8.62
C THR A 148 -5.88 3.71 -8.65
N VAL A 149 -5.12 3.72 -7.54
CA VAL A 149 -3.99 2.83 -7.32
C VAL A 149 -4.44 1.68 -6.43
N GLU A 150 -4.64 0.50 -7.02
CA GLU A 150 -5.22 -0.64 -6.35
C GLU A 150 -4.44 -1.94 -6.59
N LYS A 151 -4.75 -2.93 -5.78
CA LYS A 151 -4.31 -4.31 -6.02
C LYS A 151 -5.31 -4.99 -6.95
N ASP A 152 -4.82 -5.78 -7.88
CA ASP A 152 -5.64 -6.53 -8.83
C ASP A 152 -6.85 -7.22 -8.17
N ILE A 153 -6.64 -7.93 -7.09
CA ILE A 153 -7.70 -8.69 -6.40
C ILE A 153 -8.79 -7.80 -5.77
N THR A 154 -8.48 -6.57 -5.42
CA THR A 154 -9.47 -5.65 -4.82
C THR A 154 -10.50 -5.16 -5.84
N LEU A 155 -10.16 -5.15 -7.11
CA LEU A 155 -11.03 -4.71 -8.20
C LEU A 155 -11.80 -5.85 -8.86
N HIS A 156 -11.41 -7.09 -8.62
CA HIS A 156 -12.05 -8.28 -9.21
C HIS A 156 -13.58 -8.38 -9.00
N PRO A 157 -14.15 -7.94 -7.87
CA PRO A 157 -15.60 -7.93 -7.69
C PRO A 157 -16.33 -6.88 -8.55
N TYR A 158 -15.62 -5.91 -9.10
CA TYR A 158 -16.17 -4.75 -9.79
C TYR A 158 -15.95 -4.82 -11.31
N ASN A 159 -16.30 -5.87 -11.94
CA ASN A 159 -16.10 -6.40 -13.31
C ASN A 159 -16.00 -5.44 -14.52
N ASN A 160 -15.84 -4.14 -14.37
CA ASN A 160 -15.89 -3.18 -15.49
C ASN A 160 -14.68 -2.23 -15.57
N TYR A 161 -13.55 -2.57 -14.93
CA TYR A 161 -12.37 -1.71 -14.95
C TYR A 161 -11.25 -2.33 -15.78
N HIS A 162 -10.54 -1.48 -16.51
CA HIS A 162 -9.42 -1.82 -17.37
C HIS A 162 -8.10 -1.57 -16.64
N ILE A 163 -7.18 -2.50 -16.74
CA ILE A 163 -5.83 -2.43 -16.15
C ILE A 163 -4.84 -2.16 -17.27
#